data_0586a89948a9217bd1eac85c1ca968c1
#
_entry.id   0586a89948a9217bd1eac85c1ca968c1
#
_cell.length_a   1.000
_cell.length_b   1.000
_cell.length_c   1.000
_cell.angle_alpha   90.00
_cell.angle_beta   90.00
_cell.angle_gamma   90.00
#
_symmetry.space_group_name_H-M   'P 1'
#
loop_
_entity.id
_entity.type
_entity.pdbx_description
1 polymer ?
#
loop_
_entity_poly.entity_id
_entity_poly.type
_entity_poly.pdbx_seq_one_letter_code
_entity_poly.pdbx_strand_id
1 'polypeptide(L)'
;RATGHEWLILSGVGCPAPWPIDKVHRFSAGDSELAVFFRDDVRSNRISFRKTTPQEFIDDLSAVGGNNDAYVVTAMDAETFGHHITRWEREFLGAAFELLTHQHRRGANRVQMAFPSQLVDHFPAGETLVPYASSWSTSNDDLAANDPFPLWQAPGNTLHALQWEYVDHCQDLAATARRYASTPEAKKFAAIATEKLEPGLHSCQFWWASRRPMWDVSMIHRGLSLLNEVALNAARAIAFGGASPRTKQEARWRVAAANDTRQAIERVLMEEAAP
;
A
#
# COMPACT_ATOMS: atom_id res chain seq x y z
N ARG A 1 -6.90 16.17 1.13
CA ARG A 1 -6.42 17.56 0.90
C ARG A 1 -5.38 18.03 1.91
N ALA A 2 -5.40 17.59 3.16
CA ALA A 2 -4.35 17.96 4.14
C ALA A 2 -2.93 17.59 3.67
N THR A 3 -2.81 16.58 2.82
CA THR A 3 -1.55 16.09 2.23
C THR A 3 -1.33 16.52 0.78
N GLY A 4 -2.25 17.32 0.19
CA GLY A 4 -2.17 17.81 -1.18
C GLY A 4 -2.60 16.83 -2.28
N HIS A 5 -3.08 15.63 -1.93
CA HIS A 5 -3.60 14.69 -2.92
C HIS A 5 -4.90 15.18 -3.55
N GLU A 6 -5.05 14.98 -4.85
CA GLU A 6 -6.22 15.35 -5.64
C GLU A 6 -6.99 14.12 -6.14
N TRP A 7 -6.32 13.00 -6.23
CA TRP A 7 -6.88 11.74 -6.71
C TRP A 7 -6.25 10.53 -6.02
N LEU A 8 -6.96 9.40 -6.10
CA LEU A 8 -6.55 8.08 -5.62
C LEU A 8 -6.73 7.04 -6.73
N ILE A 9 -5.89 6.00 -6.70
CA ILE A 9 -6.12 4.76 -7.46
C ILE A 9 -6.37 3.64 -6.44
N LEU A 10 -7.50 2.97 -6.57
CA LEU A 10 -7.90 1.85 -5.70
C LEU A 10 -7.99 0.55 -6.51
N SER A 11 -8.04 -0.58 -5.83
CA SER A 11 -8.33 -1.87 -6.46
C SER A 11 -9.69 -1.88 -7.13
N GLY A 12 -9.80 -2.54 -8.27
CA GLY A 12 -11.06 -2.67 -9.00
C GLY A 12 -12.17 -3.33 -8.20
N VAL A 13 -11.82 -4.33 -7.38
CA VAL A 13 -12.77 -5.01 -6.49
C VAL A 13 -13.39 -4.08 -5.44
N GLY A 14 -12.75 -2.95 -5.15
CA GLY A 14 -13.27 -1.92 -4.24
C GLY A 14 -14.34 -1.02 -4.85
N CYS A 15 -14.65 -1.14 -6.15
CA CYS A 15 -15.66 -0.32 -6.81
C CYS A 15 -17.07 -0.82 -6.49
N PRO A 16 -17.93 -0.03 -5.81
CA PRO A 16 -19.29 -0.44 -5.49
C PRO A 16 -20.32 -0.14 -6.60
N ALA A 17 -19.87 0.45 -7.71
CA ALA A 17 -20.69 0.88 -8.85
C ALA A 17 -20.30 0.12 -10.12
N PRO A 18 -21.08 0.22 -11.22
CA PRO A 18 -20.66 -0.22 -12.54
C PRO A 18 -19.29 0.37 -12.90
N TRP A 19 -18.46 -0.43 -13.58
CA TRP A 19 -17.08 -0.06 -13.89
C TRP A 19 -17.00 1.28 -14.64
N PRO A 20 -16.31 2.29 -14.07
CA PRO A 20 -16.27 3.62 -14.67
C PRO A 20 -15.23 3.64 -15.79
N ILE A 21 -15.66 3.80 -17.03
CA ILE A 21 -14.78 3.99 -18.20
C ILE A 21 -14.96 5.35 -18.85
N ASP A 22 -16.03 6.08 -18.52
CA ASP A 22 -16.45 7.32 -19.18
C ASP A 22 -16.73 8.46 -18.21
N LYS A 23 -16.47 8.26 -16.91
CA LYS A 23 -16.64 9.23 -15.82
C LYS A 23 -15.65 8.96 -14.69
N VAL A 24 -15.30 9.99 -13.94
CA VAL A 24 -14.40 9.89 -12.78
C VAL A 24 -15.21 10.02 -11.49
N HIS A 25 -15.28 8.95 -10.72
CA HIS A 25 -15.99 8.96 -9.44
C HIS A 25 -15.28 9.82 -8.39
N ARG A 26 -16.01 10.15 -7.35
CA ARG A 26 -15.52 10.94 -6.22
C ARG A 26 -15.55 10.12 -4.93
N PHE A 27 -14.65 10.41 -4.03
CA PHE A 27 -14.64 9.91 -2.67
C PHE A 27 -14.65 11.08 -1.72
N SER A 28 -15.61 11.09 -0.78
CA SER A 28 -15.73 12.12 0.24
C SER A 28 -15.19 11.62 1.58
N ALA A 29 -14.30 12.41 2.18
CA ALA A 29 -13.77 12.17 3.52
C ALA A 29 -13.87 13.47 4.32
N GLY A 30 -14.90 13.61 5.14
CA GLY A 30 -15.25 14.86 5.82
C GLY A 30 -15.53 15.98 4.80
N ASP A 31 -14.85 17.12 4.97
CA ASP A 31 -14.98 18.29 4.08
C ASP A 31 -14.09 18.20 2.82
N SER A 32 -13.45 17.06 2.59
CA SER A 32 -12.55 16.86 1.45
C SER A 32 -13.11 15.87 0.45
N GLU A 33 -12.96 16.20 -0.83
CA GLU A 33 -13.35 15.34 -1.94
C GLU A 33 -12.12 15.05 -2.80
N LEU A 34 -11.95 13.77 -3.21
CA LEU A 34 -10.88 13.29 -4.07
C LEU A 34 -11.48 12.59 -5.28
N ALA A 35 -10.84 12.73 -6.43
CA ALA A 35 -11.14 11.90 -7.59
C ALA A 35 -10.68 10.45 -7.32
N VAL A 36 -11.48 9.47 -7.72
CA VAL A 36 -11.18 8.06 -7.49
C VAL A 36 -11.16 7.32 -8.82
N PHE A 37 -10.03 6.68 -9.08
CA PHE A 37 -9.84 5.75 -10.19
C PHE A 37 -9.80 4.32 -9.66
N PHE A 38 -10.30 3.39 -10.44
CA PHE A 38 -10.24 1.97 -10.12
C PHE A 38 -9.30 1.25 -11.08
N ARG A 39 -8.35 0.51 -10.52
CA ARG A 39 -7.43 -0.33 -11.27
C ARG A 39 -8.20 -1.43 -12.00
N ASP A 40 -7.99 -1.57 -13.29
CA ASP A 40 -8.45 -2.76 -14.01
C ASP A 40 -7.58 -3.96 -13.60
N ASP A 41 -8.10 -4.75 -12.67
CA ASP A 41 -7.37 -5.88 -12.08
C ASP A 41 -7.09 -6.98 -13.11
N VAL A 42 -8.01 -7.19 -14.04
CA VAL A 42 -7.85 -8.23 -15.09
C VAL A 42 -6.71 -7.85 -16.05
N ARG A 43 -6.73 -6.63 -16.58
CA ARG A 43 -5.70 -6.15 -17.52
C ARG A 43 -4.35 -6.03 -16.83
N SER A 44 -4.32 -5.48 -15.63
CA SER A 44 -3.10 -5.35 -14.85
C SER A 44 -2.46 -6.72 -14.54
N ASN A 45 -3.28 -7.70 -14.14
CA ASN A 45 -2.80 -9.05 -13.84
C ASN A 45 -2.33 -9.78 -15.11
N ARG A 46 -2.96 -9.57 -16.25
CA ARG A 46 -2.47 -10.13 -17.53
C ARG A 46 -1.06 -9.65 -17.85
N ILE A 47 -0.73 -8.38 -17.58
CA ILE A 47 0.63 -7.84 -17.72
C ILE A 47 1.58 -8.48 -16.70
N SER A 48 1.20 -8.46 -15.41
CA SER A 48 2.04 -8.94 -14.31
C SER A 48 2.35 -10.43 -14.38
N PHE A 49 1.49 -11.23 -15.00
CA PHE A 49 1.65 -12.68 -15.13
C PHE A 49 1.97 -13.16 -16.55
N ARG A 50 2.44 -12.27 -17.42
CA ARG A 50 2.81 -12.57 -18.82
C ARG A 50 1.69 -13.27 -19.63
N LYS A 51 0.45 -12.88 -19.39
CA LYS A 51 -0.74 -13.43 -20.05
C LYS A 51 -1.27 -12.55 -21.20
N THR A 52 -0.46 -11.61 -21.66
CA THR A 52 -0.77 -10.75 -22.81
C THR A 52 0.53 -10.30 -23.47
N THR A 53 0.48 -10.12 -24.76
CA THR A 53 1.55 -9.48 -25.54
C THR A 53 1.30 -7.97 -25.63
N PRO A 54 2.32 -7.15 -25.98
CA PRO A 54 2.13 -5.72 -26.23
C PRO A 54 1.04 -5.42 -27.26
N GLN A 55 1.00 -6.18 -28.37
CA GLN A 55 0.02 -6.00 -29.43
C GLN A 55 -1.39 -6.32 -28.94
N GLU A 56 -1.60 -7.50 -28.32
CA GLU A 56 -2.91 -7.89 -27.76
C GLU A 56 -3.41 -6.88 -26.73
N PHE A 57 -2.51 -6.32 -25.90
CA PHE A 57 -2.86 -5.31 -24.91
C PHE A 57 -3.36 -4.01 -25.56
N ILE A 58 -2.66 -3.52 -26.59
CA ILE A 58 -3.06 -2.31 -27.32
C ILE A 58 -4.36 -2.54 -28.11
N ASP A 59 -4.54 -3.72 -28.71
CA ASP A 59 -5.76 -4.08 -29.42
C ASP A 59 -6.97 -4.15 -28.46
N ASP A 60 -6.79 -4.75 -27.29
CA ASP A 60 -7.80 -4.81 -26.23
C ASP A 60 -8.18 -3.40 -25.71
N LEU A 61 -7.19 -2.52 -25.48
CA LEU A 61 -7.45 -1.13 -25.11
C LEU A 61 -8.20 -0.38 -26.23
N SER A 62 -7.87 -0.62 -27.48
CA SER A 62 -8.49 0.03 -28.63
C SER A 62 -9.98 -0.32 -28.79
N ALA A 63 -10.42 -1.41 -28.17
CA ALA A 63 -11.81 -1.86 -28.20
C ALA A 63 -12.66 -1.28 -27.04
N VAL A 64 -12.02 -0.71 -26.02
CA VAL A 64 -12.73 -0.12 -24.87
C VAL A 64 -13.51 1.13 -25.30
N GLY A 65 -14.73 1.27 -24.81
CA GLY A 65 -15.59 2.43 -25.12
C GLY A 65 -16.22 2.44 -26.52
N GLY A 66 -15.84 1.54 -27.41
CA GLY A 66 -16.34 1.47 -28.79
C GLY A 66 -15.98 2.74 -29.56
N ASN A 67 -16.99 3.59 -29.86
CA ASN A 67 -16.79 4.87 -30.56
C ASN A 67 -16.76 6.08 -29.62
N ASN A 68 -16.89 5.87 -28.32
CA ASN A 68 -16.86 6.93 -27.32
C ASN A 68 -15.48 6.97 -26.63
N ASP A 69 -15.14 8.15 -26.11
CA ASP A 69 -13.97 8.27 -25.26
C ASP A 69 -14.14 7.45 -24.00
N ALA A 70 -13.10 6.71 -23.64
CA ALA A 70 -13.07 5.87 -22.45
C ALA A 70 -11.66 5.81 -21.88
N TYR A 71 -11.53 5.51 -20.59
CA TYR A 71 -10.22 5.32 -19.97
C TYR A 71 -10.10 3.97 -19.28
N VAL A 72 -8.87 3.51 -19.14
CA VAL A 72 -8.50 2.32 -18.39
C VAL A 72 -7.30 2.68 -17.50
N VAL A 73 -7.34 2.25 -16.25
CA VAL A 73 -6.21 2.39 -15.34
C VAL A 73 -5.61 1.02 -15.08
N THR A 74 -4.38 0.80 -15.55
CA THR A 74 -3.59 -0.37 -15.17
C THR A 74 -2.52 0.05 -14.15
N ALA A 75 -2.36 -0.75 -13.10
CA ALA A 75 -1.35 -0.50 -12.07
C ALA A 75 -0.77 -1.82 -11.58
N MET A 76 0.54 -1.85 -11.39
CA MET A 76 1.29 -3.02 -10.91
C MET A 76 2.59 -2.55 -10.25
N ASP A 77 3.26 -3.45 -9.53
CA ASP A 77 4.59 -3.16 -8.99
C ASP A 77 5.57 -2.87 -10.12
N ALA A 78 6.39 -1.85 -9.94
CA ALA A 78 7.48 -1.54 -10.87
C ALA A 78 8.46 -2.71 -11.01
N GLU A 79 8.59 -3.52 -9.96
CA GLU A 79 9.40 -4.75 -9.92
C GLU A 79 8.95 -5.80 -10.93
N THR A 80 7.70 -5.75 -11.41
CA THR A 80 7.21 -6.57 -12.54
C THR A 80 8.13 -6.42 -13.75
N PHE A 81 8.67 -5.21 -13.96
CA PHE A 81 9.46 -4.86 -15.13
C PHE A 81 10.96 -4.94 -14.82
N GLY A 82 11.54 -6.12 -15.05
CA GLY A 82 12.99 -6.38 -14.95
C GLY A 82 13.43 -7.17 -13.73
N HIS A 83 12.74 -7.05 -12.57
CA HIS A 83 13.05 -7.83 -11.37
C HIS A 83 12.30 -9.17 -11.34
N HIS A 84 10.96 -9.15 -11.31
CA HIS A 84 10.18 -10.38 -11.33
C HIS A 84 10.19 -11.07 -12.69
N ILE A 85 10.17 -10.28 -13.77
CA ILE A 85 10.19 -10.79 -15.14
C ILE A 85 11.35 -10.12 -15.87
N THR A 86 12.45 -10.86 -16.04
CA THR A 86 13.66 -10.37 -16.73
C THR A 86 13.30 -9.84 -18.13
N ARG A 87 13.78 -8.64 -18.43
CA ARG A 87 13.59 -7.92 -19.71
C ARG A 87 12.17 -7.46 -20.02
N TRP A 88 11.20 -7.60 -19.07
CA TRP A 88 9.82 -7.23 -19.32
C TRP A 88 9.63 -5.71 -19.54
N GLU A 89 10.54 -4.89 -19.01
CA GLU A 89 10.64 -3.46 -19.27
C GLU A 89 10.87 -3.15 -20.75
N ARG A 90 11.52 -4.06 -21.50
CA ARG A 90 11.77 -3.93 -22.94
C ARG A 90 10.75 -4.71 -23.74
N GLU A 91 10.56 -5.98 -23.40
CA GLU A 91 9.75 -6.94 -24.16
C GLU A 91 8.26 -6.60 -24.11
N PHE A 92 7.79 -5.98 -23.03
CA PHE A 92 6.41 -5.54 -22.90
C PHE A 92 6.28 -4.01 -22.91
N LEU A 93 6.83 -3.32 -21.92
CA LEU A 93 6.58 -1.89 -21.74
C LEU A 93 7.14 -1.06 -22.89
N GLY A 94 8.41 -1.26 -23.23
CA GLY A 94 9.06 -0.60 -24.38
C GLY A 94 8.33 -0.88 -25.69
N ALA A 95 8.03 -2.16 -25.96
CA ALA A 95 7.33 -2.55 -27.18
C ALA A 95 5.90 -1.95 -27.25
N ALA A 96 5.17 -1.87 -26.13
CA ALA A 96 3.86 -1.20 -26.09
C ALA A 96 3.97 0.30 -26.43
N PHE A 97 4.97 0.99 -25.86
CA PHE A 97 5.22 2.41 -26.20
C PHE A 97 5.63 2.62 -27.65
N GLU A 98 6.42 1.71 -28.24
CA GLU A 98 6.78 1.76 -29.66
C GLU A 98 5.55 1.60 -30.56
N LEU A 99 4.65 0.66 -30.23
CA LEU A 99 3.39 0.47 -30.96
C LEU A 99 2.51 1.71 -30.89
N LEU A 100 2.31 2.30 -29.71
CA LEU A 100 1.55 3.54 -29.55
C LEU A 100 2.17 4.70 -30.35
N THR A 101 3.49 4.85 -30.30
CA THR A 101 4.21 5.89 -31.04
C THR A 101 4.04 5.69 -32.56
N HIS A 102 4.09 4.46 -33.01
CA HIS A 102 3.91 4.13 -34.43
C HIS A 102 2.46 4.41 -34.90
N GLN A 103 1.46 4.04 -34.10
CA GLN A 103 0.06 4.35 -34.37
C GLN A 103 -0.17 5.86 -34.39
N HIS A 104 0.39 6.61 -33.46
CA HIS A 104 0.30 8.07 -33.40
C HIS A 104 0.84 8.74 -34.69
N ARG A 105 2.04 8.33 -35.13
CA ARG A 105 2.66 8.85 -36.36
C ARG A 105 1.84 8.59 -37.64
N ARG A 106 0.98 7.58 -37.63
CA ARG A 106 0.08 7.25 -38.72
C ARG A 106 -1.31 7.89 -38.63
N GLY A 107 -1.53 8.70 -37.61
CA GLY A 107 -2.84 9.32 -37.36
C GLY A 107 -3.89 8.34 -36.80
N ALA A 108 -3.50 7.14 -36.40
CA ALA A 108 -4.38 6.13 -35.79
C ALA A 108 -4.34 6.23 -34.26
N ASN A 109 -4.82 7.34 -33.71
CA ASN A 109 -4.72 7.65 -32.26
C ASN A 109 -5.89 7.07 -31.46
N ARG A 110 -6.11 5.76 -31.49
CA ARG A 110 -7.19 5.13 -30.71
C ARG A 110 -6.85 4.97 -29.24
N VAL A 111 -5.57 4.85 -28.88
CA VAL A 111 -5.11 4.72 -27.50
C VAL A 111 -4.07 5.78 -27.22
N GLN A 112 -4.23 6.50 -26.13
CA GLN A 112 -3.30 7.53 -25.66
C GLN A 112 -2.96 7.31 -24.21
N MET A 113 -1.71 7.59 -23.84
CA MET A 113 -1.32 7.66 -22.44
C MET A 113 -1.75 9.01 -21.85
N ALA A 114 -2.31 8.99 -20.65
CA ALA A 114 -2.77 10.19 -19.97
C ALA A 114 -2.33 10.17 -18.49
N PHE A 115 -2.12 11.34 -17.93
CA PHE A 115 -2.00 11.47 -16.48
C PHE A 115 -3.39 11.45 -15.81
N PRO A 116 -3.52 10.94 -14.58
CA PRO A 116 -4.80 10.96 -13.87
C PRO A 116 -5.44 12.35 -13.78
N SER A 117 -4.64 13.41 -13.62
CA SER A 117 -5.13 14.80 -13.66
C SER A 117 -5.82 15.16 -14.97
N GLN A 118 -5.27 14.72 -16.10
CA GLN A 118 -5.89 14.95 -17.41
C GLN A 118 -7.23 14.21 -17.54
N LEU A 119 -7.34 13.02 -16.96
CA LEU A 119 -8.61 12.28 -16.95
C LEU A 119 -9.66 12.98 -16.09
N VAL A 120 -9.27 13.61 -14.97
CA VAL A 120 -10.17 14.43 -14.14
C VAL A 120 -10.71 15.62 -14.93
N ASP A 121 -9.89 16.23 -15.78
CA ASP A 121 -10.29 17.39 -16.58
C ASP A 121 -11.11 16.98 -17.82
N HIS A 122 -10.87 15.80 -18.38
CA HIS A 122 -11.49 15.35 -19.62
C HIS A 122 -12.85 14.67 -19.40
N PHE A 123 -12.96 13.81 -18.39
CA PHE A 123 -14.17 13.04 -18.13
C PHE A 123 -15.10 13.73 -17.12
N PRO A 124 -16.43 13.62 -17.28
CA PRO A 124 -17.38 14.20 -16.34
C PRO A 124 -17.22 13.55 -14.95
N ALA A 125 -17.57 14.32 -13.94
CA ALA A 125 -17.66 13.80 -12.59
C ALA A 125 -18.75 12.72 -12.50
N GLY A 126 -18.37 11.59 -11.95
CA GLY A 126 -19.29 10.50 -11.63
C GLY A 126 -19.88 10.66 -10.23
N GLU A 127 -20.40 9.57 -9.70
CA GLU A 127 -21.03 9.52 -8.38
C GLU A 127 -20.00 9.65 -7.26
N THR A 128 -20.42 10.20 -6.13
CA THR A 128 -19.65 10.11 -4.89
C THR A 128 -19.86 8.71 -4.29
N LEU A 129 -18.76 7.98 -4.14
CA LEU A 129 -18.77 6.59 -3.70
C LEU A 129 -18.14 6.44 -2.31
N VAL A 130 -18.52 5.38 -1.62
CA VAL A 130 -17.78 4.81 -0.49
C VAL A 130 -17.22 3.47 -0.98
N PRO A 131 -15.93 3.41 -1.37
CA PRO A 131 -15.32 2.18 -1.87
C PRO A 131 -15.34 1.08 -0.81
N TYR A 132 -15.44 -0.18 -1.24
CA TYR A 132 -15.26 -1.30 -0.33
C TYR A 132 -13.83 -1.32 0.19
N ALA A 133 -13.68 -1.60 1.50
CA ALA A 133 -12.38 -1.89 2.07
C ALA A 133 -11.76 -3.07 1.32
N SER A 134 -10.59 -2.87 0.75
CA SER A 134 -9.91 -3.88 -0.07
C SER A 134 -8.46 -3.50 -0.33
N SER A 135 -7.69 -4.46 -0.74
CA SER A 135 -6.38 -4.29 -1.35
C SER A 135 -6.40 -4.78 -2.80
N TRP A 136 -5.35 -4.53 -3.54
CA TRP A 136 -5.22 -5.01 -4.91
C TRP A 136 -5.11 -6.55 -5.04
N SER A 137 -4.86 -7.25 -3.93
CA SER A 137 -4.83 -8.72 -3.86
C SER A 137 -6.11 -9.33 -3.29
N THR A 138 -7.09 -8.51 -2.99
CA THR A 138 -8.38 -8.95 -2.46
C THR A 138 -9.25 -9.48 -3.61
N SER A 139 -9.83 -10.66 -3.42
CA SER A 139 -10.79 -11.26 -4.34
C SER A 139 -12.23 -11.00 -3.89
N ASN A 140 -13.18 -11.30 -4.76
CA ASN A 140 -14.60 -11.27 -4.39
C ASN A 140 -14.93 -12.27 -3.28
N ASP A 141 -14.26 -13.43 -3.26
CA ASP A 141 -14.43 -14.44 -2.21
C ASP A 141 -13.92 -13.94 -0.86
N ASP A 142 -12.82 -13.18 -0.86
CA ASP A 142 -12.30 -12.55 0.36
C ASP A 142 -13.29 -11.51 0.90
N LEU A 143 -13.86 -10.69 0.05
CA LEU A 143 -14.90 -9.73 0.45
C LEU A 143 -16.14 -10.45 1.01
N ALA A 144 -16.58 -11.52 0.36
CA ALA A 144 -17.70 -12.34 0.84
C ALA A 144 -17.41 -13.00 2.20
N ALA A 145 -16.15 -13.35 2.45
CA ALA A 145 -15.67 -13.88 3.74
C ALA A 145 -15.40 -12.79 4.80
N ASN A 146 -15.65 -11.51 4.49
CA ASN A 146 -15.32 -10.36 5.34
C ASN A 146 -13.82 -10.30 5.71
N ASP A 147 -12.96 -10.66 4.77
CA ASP A 147 -11.49 -10.55 4.85
C ASP A 147 -10.97 -9.57 3.80
N PRO A 148 -11.11 -8.26 4.01
CA PRO A 148 -10.76 -7.25 3.01
C PRO A 148 -9.24 -7.11 2.79
N PHE A 149 -8.42 -7.59 3.72
CA PHE A 149 -6.95 -7.44 3.69
C PHE A 149 -6.23 -8.76 3.99
N PRO A 150 -6.48 -9.84 3.20
CA PRO A 150 -6.05 -11.20 3.55
C PRO A 150 -4.53 -11.36 3.67
N LEU A 151 -3.75 -10.50 3.00
CA LEU A 151 -2.29 -10.57 3.02
C LEU A 151 -1.65 -9.66 4.08
N TRP A 152 -2.41 -8.77 4.71
CA TRP A 152 -1.87 -7.77 5.65
C TRP A 152 -2.55 -7.74 7.01
N GLN A 153 -3.82 -8.16 7.08
CA GLN A 153 -4.63 -8.10 8.30
C GLN A 153 -5.71 -9.18 8.30
N ALA A 154 -5.36 -10.41 7.95
CA ALA A 154 -6.33 -11.52 7.94
C ALA A 154 -6.86 -11.80 9.34
N PRO A 155 -8.19 -11.91 9.55
CA PRO A 155 -8.82 -12.07 10.87
C PRO A 155 -8.34 -13.30 11.65
N GLY A 156 -7.96 -14.38 10.95
CA GLY A 156 -7.47 -15.61 11.57
C GLY A 156 -5.94 -15.69 11.73
N ASN A 157 -5.19 -14.68 11.32
CA ASN A 157 -3.73 -14.72 11.36
C ASN A 157 -3.19 -14.07 12.64
N THR A 158 -2.77 -14.90 13.59
CA THR A 158 -2.22 -14.47 14.88
C THR A 158 -0.97 -13.59 14.70
N LEU A 159 -0.11 -13.88 13.71
CA LEU A 159 1.06 -13.04 13.44
C LEU A 159 0.67 -11.64 12.99
N HIS A 160 -0.29 -11.52 12.08
CA HIS A 160 -0.78 -10.19 11.67
C HIS A 160 -1.31 -9.41 12.88
N ALA A 161 -2.12 -10.03 13.74
CA ALA A 161 -2.65 -9.36 14.93
C ALA A 161 -1.54 -8.83 15.84
N LEU A 162 -0.54 -9.67 16.13
CA LEU A 162 0.61 -9.28 16.96
C LEU A 162 1.49 -8.23 16.27
N GLN A 163 1.71 -8.32 14.95
CA GLN A 163 2.49 -7.31 14.22
C GLN A 163 1.81 -5.94 14.25
N TRP A 164 0.50 -5.87 14.09
CA TRP A 164 -0.25 -4.61 14.20
C TRP A 164 -0.22 -4.05 15.60
N GLU A 165 -0.41 -4.88 16.63
CA GLU A 165 -0.26 -4.46 18.04
C GLU A 165 1.14 -3.89 18.32
N TYR A 166 2.18 -4.52 17.79
CA TYR A 166 3.55 -4.04 17.93
C TYR A 166 3.78 -2.71 17.22
N VAL A 167 3.23 -2.55 16.01
CA VAL A 167 3.24 -1.28 15.27
C VAL A 167 2.57 -0.18 16.07
N ASP A 168 1.39 -0.42 16.63
CA ASP A 168 0.64 0.57 17.40
C ASP A 168 1.45 1.05 18.62
N HIS A 169 2.09 0.14 19.35
CA HIS A 169 2.97 0.51 20.46
C HIS A 169 4.13 1.40 20.00
N CYS A 170 4.77 1.08 18.88
CA CYS A 170 5.90 1.83 18.34
C CYS A 170 5.49 3.21 17.82
N GLN A 171 4.35 3.32 17.14
CA GLN A 171 3.81 4.58 16.66
C GLN A 171 3.47 5.53 17.79
N ASP A 172 2.81 5.04 18.83
CA ASP A 172 2.45 5.83 20.02
C ASP A 172 3.69 6.32 20.77
N LEU A 173 4.70 5.46 20.93
CA LEU A 173 5.97 5.83 21.53
C LEU A 173 6.68 6.91 20.70
N ALA A 174 6.75 6.76 19.39
CA ALA A 174 7.37 7.74 18.50
C ALA A 174 6.63 9.08 18.52
N ALA A 175 5.31 9.08 18.51
CA ALA A 175 4.48 10.28 18.59
C ALA A 175 4.70 11.00 19.95
N THR A 176 4.74 10.26 21.05
CA THR A 176 5.03 10.79 22.37
C THR A 176 6.44 11.35 22.46
N ALA A 177 7.42 10.67 21.90
CA ALA A 177 8.81 11.13 21.82
C ALA A 177 8.92 12.48 21.09
N ARG A 178 8.32 12.61 19.93
CA ARG A 178 8.29 13.87 19.16
C ARG A 178 7.66 15.01 19.96
N ARG A 179 6.54 14.73 20.64
CA ARG A 179 5.81 15.74 21.43
C ARG A 179 6.63 16.32 22.57
N TYR A 180 7.44 15.50 23.23
CA TYR A 180 8.16 15.88 24.47
C TYR A 180 9.67 16.04 24.30
N ALA A 181 10.21 16.01 23.08
CA ALA A 181 11.64 16.17 22.77
C ALA A 181 12.10 17.63 22.97
N SER A 182 12.24 18.09 24.20
CA SER A 182 12.58 19.47 24.55
C SER A 182 14.09 19.75 24.65
N THR A 183 14.90 18.73 24.97
CA THR A 183 16.35 18.83 25.09
C THR A 183 17.06 18.43 23.79
N PRO A 184 18.32 18.88 23.54
CA PRO A 184 19.07 18.44 22.37
C PRO A 184 19.21 16.91 22.27
N GLU A 185 19.43 16.26 23.39
CA GLU A 185 19.57 14.81 23.47
C GLU A 185 18.24 14.10 23.15
N ALA A 186 17.13 14.58 23.75
CA ALA A 186 15.80 14.04 23.42
C ALA A 186 15.45 14.21 21.97
N LYS A 187 15.77 15.35 21.35
CA LYS A 187 15.57 15.60 19.92
C LYS A 187 16.34 14.62 19.03
N LYS A 188 17.60 14.32 19.40
CA LYS A 188 18.42 13.32 18.70
C LYS A 188 17.75 11.95 18.68
N PHE A 189 17.32 11.45 19.83
CA PHE A 189 16.66 10.15 19.91
C PHE A 189 15.28 10.13 19.25
N ALA A 190 14.50 11.20 19.35
CA ALA A 190 13.21 11.32 18.65
C ALA A 190 13.38 11.33 17.14
N ALA A 191 14.44 11.95 16.62
CA ALA A 191 14.78 11.93 15.19
C ALA A 191 15.10 10.51 14.72
N ILE A 192 15.93 9.75 15.46
CA ILE A 192 16.26 8.36 15.14
C ILE A 192 14.98 7.50 15.15
N ALA A 193 14.13 7.64 16.19
CA ALA A 193 12.88 6.90 16.26
C ALA A 193 11.96 7.19 15.07
N THR A 194 11.89 8.45 14.61
CA THR A 194 11.12 8.85 13.43
C THR A 194 11.71 8.30 12.14
N GLU A 195 13.03 8.37 11.97
CA GLU A 195 13.74 7.82 10.81
C GLU A 195 13.54 6.31 10.66
N LYS A 196 13.51 5.57 11.78
CA LYS A 196 13.33 4.11 11.76
C LYS A 196 11.88 3.68 11.66
N LEU A 197 10.92 4.53 12.07
CA LEU A 197 9.50 4.19 12.02
C LEU A 197 9.03 3.98 10.59
N GLU A 198 9.33 4.89 9.69
CA GLU A 198 8.86 4.84 8.31
C GLU A 198 9.27 3.54 7.59
N PRO A 199 10.55 3.14 7.55
CA PRO A 199 10.93 1.83 7.03
C PRO A 199 10.42 0.66 7.87
N GLY A 200 10.20 0.83 9.17
CA GLY A 200 9.61 -0.19 10.04
C GLY A 200 8.13 -0.48 9.76
N LEU A 201 7.44 0.42 9.08
CA LEU A 201 6.04 0.27 8.65
C LEU A 201 5.90 -0.41 7.29
N HIS A 202 6.99 -0.92 6.68
CA HIS A 202 6.92 -1.55 5.37
C HIS A 202 5.91 -2.70 5.33
N SER A 203 5.09 -2.73 4.31
CA SER A 203 4.00 -3.70 4.17
C SER A 203 4.47 -5.15 3.97
N CYS A 204 5.70 -5.35 3.47
CA CYS A 204 6.24 -6.67 3.18
C CYS A 204 6.32 -7.57 4.42
N GLN A 205 6.59 -7.04 5.63
CA GLN A 205 6.63 -7.86 6.84
C GLN A 205 5.30 -8.58 7.12
N PHE A 206 4.16 -7.97 6.80
CA PHE A 206 2.85 -8.59 6.92
C PHE A 206 2.59 -9.56 5.79
N TRP A 207 2.88 -9.15 4.55
CA TRP A 207 2.68 -9.97 3.37
C TRP A 207 3.44 -11.31 3.45
N TRP A 208 4.70 -11.26 3.88
CA TRP A 208 5.53 -12.44 4.10
C TRP A 208 5.12 -13.27 5.33
N ALA A 209 4.24 -12.75 6.20
CA ALA A 209 3.61 -13.45 7.31
C ALA A 209 2.20 -13.97 6.98
N SER A 210 1.71 -13.73 5.76
CA SER A 210 0.33 -14.08 5.37
C SER A 210 0.07 -15.57 5.19
N ARG A 211 1.12 -16.34 4.86
CA ARG A 211 1.02 -17.76 4.43
C ARG A 211 0.14 -17.95 3.19
N ARG A 212 -0.14 -16.88 2.44
CA ARG A 212 -1.03 -16.87 1.29
C ARG A 212 -0.50 -15.96 0.16
N PRO A 213 0.33 -16.46 -0.71
CA PRO A 213 1.09 -17.72 -0.71
C PRO A 213 2.47 -17.59 -0.05
N MET A 214 2.79 -16.43 0.52
CA MET A 214 4.13 -16.05 0.94
C MET A 214 4.42 -16.37 2.40
N TRP A 215 5.67 -16.76 2.64
CA TRP A 215 6.21 -16.99 3.96
C TRP A 215 7.73 -16.73 3.95
N ASP A 216 8.18 -15.73 4.68
CA ASP A 216 9.61 -15.48 4.88
C ASP A 216 9.88 -14.86 6.26
N VAL A 217 10.50 -15.62 7.11
CA VAL A 217 10.84 -15.25 8.48
C VAL A 217 11.83 -14.08 8.51
N SER A 218 12.72 -13.96 7.53
CA SER A 218 13.73 -12.88 7.49
C SER A 218 13.07 -11.51 7.27
N MET A 219 12.02 -11.45 6.47
CA MET A 219 11.26 -10.22 6.22
C MET A 219 10.46 -9.79 7.46
N ILE A 220 9.93 -10.75 8.22
CA ILE A 220 9.26 -10.49 9.49
C ILE A 220 10.27 -9.92 10.50
N HIS A 221 11.42 -10.57 10.68
CA HIS A 221 12.47 -10.09 11.59
C HIS A 221 13.03 -8.72 11.21
N ARG A 222 13.09 -8.39 9.92
CA ARG A 222 13.49 -7.05 9.48
C ARG A 222 12.54 -5.98 10.02
N GLY A 223 11.22 -6.20 9.93
CA GLY A 223 10.22 -5.30 10.51
C GLY A 223 10.37 -5.18 12.03
N LEU A 224 10.47 -6.33 12.72
CA LEU A 224 10.65 -6.37 14.17
C LEU A 224 11.90 -5.62 14.63
N SER A 225 13.01 -5.75 13.92
CA SER A 225 14.26 -5.08 14.26
C SER A 225 14.14 -3.56 14.16
N LEU A 226 13.57 -3.05 13.06
CA LEU A 226 13.37 -1.62 12.85
C LEU A 226 12.42 -1.04 13.91
N LEU A 227 11.31 -1.70 14.19
CA LEU A 227 10.36 -1.26 15.20
C LEU A 227 10.94 -1.33 16.62
N ASN A 228 11.83 -2.28 16.91
CA ASN A 228 12.55 -2.32 18.18
C ASN A 228 13.46 -1.10 18.35
N GLU A 229 14.17 -0.68 17.30
CA GLU A 229 14.95 0.57 17.32
C GLU A 229 14.05 1.79 17.57
N VAL A 230 12.85 1.82 17.01
CA VAL A 230 11.85 2.87 17.28
C VAL A 230 11.50 2.92 18.75
N ALA A 231 11.08 1.80 19.34
CA ALA A 231 10.65 1.72 20.72
C ALA A 231 11.75 2.18 21.70
N LEU A 232 12.97 1.68 21.51
CA LEU A 232 14.11 2.00 22.37
C LEU A 232 14.53 3.47 22.27
N ASN A 233 14.61 4.03 21.07
CA ASN A 233 14.99 5.43 20.88
C ASN A 233 13.86 6.38 21.32
N ALA A 234 12.59 6.05 21.06
CA ALA A 234 11.46 6.81 21.57
C ALA A 234 11.44 6.85 23.10
N ALA A 235 11.67 5.72 23.77
CA ALA A 235 11.77 5.67 25.22
C ALA A 235 12.88 6.58 25.78
N ARG A 236 14.06 6.59 25.15
CA ARG A 236 15.16 7.50 25.51
C ARG A 236 14.77 8.96 25.31
N ALA A 237 14.15 9.29 24.17
CA ALA A 237 13.69 10.65 23.91
C ALA A 237 12.71 11.15 24.98
N ILE A 238 11.76 10.31 25.38
CA ILE A 238 10.79 10.63 26.45
C ILE A 238 11.48 10.78 27.80
N ALA A 239 12.44 9.91 28.12
CA ALA A 239 13.18 9.95 29.38
C ALA A 239 13.99 11.24 29.55
N PHE A 240 14.70 11.67 28.50
CA PHE A 240 15.51 12.88 28.47
C PHE A 240 14.71 14.16 28.15
N GLY A 241 13.48 14.02 27.71
CA GLY A 241 12.59 15.13 27.32
C GLY A 241 11.81 15.74 28.48
N GLY A 242 10.99 16.74 28.13
CA GLY A 242 10.14 17.48 29.07
C GLY A 242 8.84 16.78 29.46
N ALA A 243 8.73 15.47 29.27
CA ALA A 243 7.54 14.71 29.65
C ALA A 243 7.36 14.66 31.17
N SER A 244 6.11 14.67 31.63
CA SER A 244 5.77 14.51 33.05
C SER A 244 6.21 13.16 33.61
N PRO A 245 6.39 13.00 34.93
CA PRO A 245 6.67 11.69 35.53
C PRO A 245 5.64 10.63 35.15
N ARG A 246 4.36 10.99 35.07
CA ARG A 246 3.27 10.11 34.65
C ARG A 246 3.46 9.65 33.19
N THR A 247 3.71 10.57 32.27
CA THR A 247 3.95 10.25 30.87
C THR A 247 5.19 9.36 30.67
N LYS A 248 6.26 9.60 31.45
CA LYS A 248 7.46 8.75 31.48
C LYS A 248 7.14 7.34 31.96
N GLN A 249 6.28 7.21 32.95
CA GLN A 249 5.85 5.91 33.46
C GLN A 249 4.96 5.17 32.46
N GLU A 250 4.02 5.86 31.80
CA GLU A 250 3.17 5.31 30.76
C GLU A 250 4.02 4.81 29.57
N ALA A 251 5.06 5.58 29.19
CA ALA A 251 5.99 5.15 28.14
C ALA A 251 6.78 3.88 28.52
N ARG A 252 7.20 3.74 29.80
CA ARG A 252 7.87 2.51 30.28
C ARG A 252 6.95 1.29 30.17
N TRP A 253 5.70 1.42 30.56
CA TRP A 253 4.72 0.34 30.43
C TRP A 253 4.49 -0.04 28.97
N ARG A 254 4.41 0.96 28.08
CA ARG A 254 4.24 0.70 26.65
C ARG A 254 5.47 0.02 26.02
N VAL A 255 6.68 0.38 26.45
CA VAL A 255 7.91 -0.34 26.04
C VAL A 255 7.89 -1.79 26.51
N ALA A 256 7.44 -2.04 27.74
CA ALA A 256 7.31 -3.40 28.25
C ALA A 256 6.28 -4.19 27.42
N ALA A 257 5.10 -3.62 27.18
CA ALA A 257 4.08 -4.24 26.33
C ALA A 257 4.60 -4.52 24.91
N ALA A 258 5.26 -3.55 24.27
CA ALA A 258 5.89 -3.75 22.96
C ALA A 258 6.90 -4.91 22.97
N ASN A 259 7.72 -5.03 24.01
CA ASN A 259 8.65 -6.15 24.13
C ASN A 259 7.93 -7.50 24.31
N ASP A 260 6.86 -7.53 25.11
CA ASP A 260 6.06 -8.74 25.32
C ASP A 260 5.39 -9.19 24.01
N THR A 261 4.83 -8.26 23.24
CA THR A 261 4.26 -8.53 21.91
C THR A 261 5.33 -9.03 20.94
N ARG A 262 6.52 -8.42 20.90
CA ARG A 262 7.65 -8.92 20.11
C ARG A 262 8.05 -10.34 20.46
N GLN A 263 8.13 -10.66 21.76
CA GLN A 263 8.42 -12.03 22.22
C GLN A 263 7.31 -13.01 21.84
N ALA A 264 6.05 -12.57 21.85
CA ALA A 264 4.93 -13.39 21.40
C ALA A 264 5.04 -13.72 19.89
N ILE A 265 5.42 -12.74 19.06
CA ILE A 265 5.70 -12.98 17.63
C ILE A 265 6.81 -14.02 17.48
N GLU A 266 7.94 -13.86 18.18
CA GLU A 266 9.06 -14.80 18.10
C GLU A 266 8.68 -16.23 18.55
N ARG A 267 7.81 -16.37 19.57
CA ARG A 267 7.28 -17.69 19.98
C ARG A 267 6.46 -18.35 18.88
N VAL A 268 5.53 -17.60 18.24
CA VAL A 268 4.73 -18.10 17.12
C VAL A 268 5.64 -18.56 15.97
N LEU A 269 6.65 -17.75 15.62
CA LEU A 269 7.60 -18.12 14.57
C LEU A 269 8.39 -19.40 14.89
N MET A 270 8.76 -19.60 16.17
CA MET A 270 9.46 -20.81 16.60
C MET A 270 8.54 -22.05 16.61
N GLU A 271 7.31 -21.90 17.05
CA GLU A 271 6.31 -22.99 17.04
C GLU A 271 6.01 -23.48 15.61
N GLU A 272 6.00 -22.56 14.65
CA GLU A 272 5.76 -22.89 13.24
C GLU A 272 7.00 -23.44 12.51
N ALA A 273 8.19 -23.14 13.01
CA ALA A 273 9.43 -23.70 12.50
C ALA A 273 9.71 -25.11 13.07
N ALA A 274 8.98 -25.52 14.09
CA ALA A 274 9.09 -26.86 14.65
C ALA A 274 8.56 -27.91 13.65
N PRO A 275 9.27 -29.03 13.39
CA PRO A 275 8.88 -30.06 12.44
C PRO A 275 7.65 -30.82 12.88
#